data_4fddad93334d4142ab1ce61d3fb622ae
#
_entry.id   4fddad93334d4142ab1ce61d3fb622ae
#
_cell.length_a   1.000
_cell.length_b   1.000
_cell.length_c   1.000
_cell.angle_alpha   90.00
_cell.angle_beta   90.00
_cell.angle_gamma   90.00
#
_symmetry.space_group_name_H-M   'P 1'
#
loop_
_entity.id
_entity.type
_entity.pdbx_description
1 polymer ?
#
loop_
_entity_poly.entity_id
_entity_poly.type
_entity_poly.pdbx_seq_one_letter_code
_entity_poly.pdbx_strand_id
1 'polypeptide(L)'
;MPLHNFYLRKMATVRWNLQNTAPIFYREEKSHVNTLYTPLHYIRDSSFSKLPLRVLYTTTEDGVNLALGNYQNTNAQPVILMHGFSQNYRVWDFPVQGHNFAYYLHSKGYDVWLPCLRGHGSGPLQSTPLKGNESIDTLAIYDIPAIIEKVREETGKSPVWIGHSMGGMLAYIYLEGVRYERRSSDGQTYSDCVVGYPNLAKERNPKLKALATLGTPVKMTWQLHGIENAKKLGYWKSNKIFPFLVNFKSLRGLFSQLPYIPTASFVNSLSYNKPDTSFFMKLADWSFHKIANSYLASVFWYPPNMNKNLIDRLIHSTLNDISPRVLEQFADWIEKKTFCSFPQSGIEPYIYSDHFEEIQLPLLVLTGNRDKIAPCEVVYNYGFQKMGSQKKEYHCFDNFGHNDLTVGLNARKVVYPFIESWLNKLT
;
A
#
# COMPACT_ATOMS: atom_id res chain seq x y z
N MET A 1 26.90 21.54 12.39
CA MET A 1 27.55 20.45 11.63
C MET A 1 27.88 19.18 12.41
N PRO A 2 28.09 19.14 13.75
CA PRO A 2 28.38 17.84 14.44
C PRO A 2 27.15 16.93 14.67
N LEU A 3 25.93 17.47 14.76
CA LEU A 3 24.71 16.69 15.04
C LEU A 3 24.22 15.86 13.82
N HIS A 4 24.45 16.32 12.61
CA HIS A 4 24.03 15.63 11.39
C HIS A 4 24.80 14.30 11.19
N ASN A 5 26.09 14.32 11.41
CA ASN A 5 26.93 13.12 11.31
C ASN A 5 26.66 12.09 12.43
N PHE A 6 26.21 12.55 13.59
CA PHE A 6 25.88 11.64 14.71
C PHE A 6 24.58 10.86 14.43
N TYR A 7 23.56 11.51 13.87
CA TYR A 7 22.31 10.86 13.53
C TYR A 7 22.44 9.85 12.38
N LEU A 8 23.17 10.22 11.33
CA LEU A 8 23.40 9.31 10.18
C LEU A 8 24.26 8.10 10.59
N ARG A 9 25.26 8.28 11.45
CA ARG A 9 26.05 7.17 11.99
C ARG A 9 25.22 6.24 12.87
N LYS A 10 24.34 6.78 13.71
CA LYS A 10 23.48 5.98 14.57
C LYS A 10 22.41 5.20 13.79
N MET A 11 21.84 5.78 12.73
CA MET A 11 20.94 5.07 11.82
C MET A 11 21.66 3.96 11.03
N ALA A 12 22.88 4.21 10.54
CA ALA A 12 23.68 3.21 9.87
C ALA A 12 24.06 2.06 10.82
N THR A 13 24.38 2.37 12.09
CA THR A 13 24.71 1.35 13.10
C THR A 13 23.50 0.48 13.48
N VAL A 14 22.30 1.08 13.56
CA VAL A 14 21.07 0.32 13.82
C VAL A 14 20.74 -0.61 12.65
N ARG A 15 20.96 -0.18 11.41
CA ARG A 15 20.77 -1.03 10.22
C ARG A 15 21.77 -2.18 10.18
N TRP A 16 23.02 -1.93 10.52
CA TRP A 16 24.08 -2.96 10.56
C TRP A 16 23.78 -4.05 11.61
N ASN A 17 23.31 -3.66 12.80
CA ASN A 17 22.87 -4.60 13.83
C ASN A 17 21.62 -5.41 13.45
N LEU A 18 20.67 -4.83 12.71
CA LEU A 18 19.47 -5.55 12.24
C LEU A 18 19.80 -6.56 11.13
N GLN A 19 20.80 -6.29 10.29
CA GLN A 19 21.26 -7.26 9.28
C GLN A 19 22.07 -8.42 9.90
N ASN A 20 22.76 -8.19 11.01
CA ASN A 20 23.56 -9.22 11.70
C ASN A 20 22.75 -10.07 12.71
N THR A 21 21.50 -9.72 13.00
CA THR A 21 20.61 -10.51 13.88
C THR A 21 19.62 -11.38 13.10
N ALA A 22 19.77 -11.51 11.79
CA ALA A 22 19.08 -12.54 11.04
C ALA A 22 19.54 -13.92 11.52
N PRO A 23 18.64 -14.83 11.91
CA PRO A 23 19.05 -16.17 12.33
C PRO A 23 19.83 -16.85 11.21
N ILE A 24 21.00 -17.37 11.57
CA ILE A 24 21.90 -18.13 10.70
C ILE A 24 21.19 -19.40 10.24
N PHE A 25 20.49 -19.35 9.12
CA PHE A 25 20.06 -20.53 8.35
C PHE A 25 19.88 -20.17 6.87
N TYR A 26 20.95 -19.69 6.21
CA TYR A 26 21.02 -19.70 4.76
C TYR A 26 22.43 -20.10 4.31
N ARG A 27 22.55 -21.34 3.87
CA ARG A 27 23.66 -21.77 3.04
C ARG A 27 23.35 -21.28 1.62
N GLU A 28 24.18 -20.39 1.07
CA GLU A 28 24.12 -20.03 -0.34
C GLU A 28 24.43 -21.27 -1.19
N GLU A 29 23.42 -21.80 -1.88
CA GLU A 29 23.65 -22.58 -3.08
C GLU A 29 23.30 -21.73 -4.29
N LYS A 30 24.35 -21.36 -5.05
CA LYS A 30 24.21 -20.80 -6.39
C LYS A 30 23.68 -21.91 -7.31
N SER A 31 22.44 -21.84 -7.71
CA SER A 31 21.97 -22.54 -8.91
C SER A 31 20.63 -22.02 -9.40
N HIS A 32 20.62 -21.68 -10.68
CA HIS A 32 19.54 -21.67 -11.65
C HIS A 32 18.09 -21.41 -11.18
N VAL A 33 17.43 -20.50 -11.91
CA VAL A 33 16.00 -20.21 -11.90
C VAL A 33 15.21 -21.54 -11.94
N ASN A 34 14.88 -22.04 -10.78
CA ASN A 34 13.90 -23.09 -10.59
C ASN A 34 12.98 -22.68 -9.46
N THR A 35 11.70 -22.82 -9.70
CA THR A 35 10.59 -22.62 -8.76
C THR A 35 10.93 -23.28 -7.42
N LEU A 36 11.49 -22.51 -6.48
CA LEU A 36 11.81 -22.98 -5.14
C LEU A 36 10.52 -23.01 -4.30
N TYR A 37 9.96 -24.20 -4.20
CA TYR A 37 8.99 -24.51 -3.15
C TYR A 37 9.72 -24.51 -1.82
N THR A 38 9.74 -23.40 -1.11
CA THR A 38 10.19 -23.34 0.26
C THR A 38 8.95 -23.31 1.16
N PRO A 39 8.66 -24.37 1.92
CA PRO A 39 7.61 -24.30 2.93
C PRO A 39 8.07 -23.34 4.02
N LEU A 40 7.53 -22.13 3.98
CA LEU A 40 7.80 -21.11 5.00
C LEU A 40 7.06 -21.46 6.27
N HIS A 41 7.79 -22.07 7.21
CA HIS A 41 7.41 -22.07 8.61
C HIS A 41 7.71 -20.67 9.18
N TYR A 42 6.87 -19.70 8.88
CA TYR A 42 6.85 -18.47 9.67
C TYR A 42 6.49 -18.84 11.11
N ILE A 43 7.10 -18.13 12.08
CA ILE A 43 6.60 -18.06 13.46
C ILE A 43 5.21 -17.41 13.37
N ARG A 44 4.24 -18.21 13.04
CA ARG A 44 2.84 -17.87 13.15
C ARG A 44 2.51 -18.08 14.60
N ASP A 45 1.85 -17.10 15.19
CA ASP A 45 1.14 -17.32 16.44
C ASP A 45 0.40 -18.65 16.29
N SER A 46 0.54 -19.56 17.23
CA SER A 46 0.10 -20.98 17.17
C SER A 46 -1.39 -21.18 16.83
N SER A 47 -2.14 -20.10 16.70
CA SER A 47 -3.56 -20.03 16.34
C SER A 47 -3.85 -19.90 14.84
N PHE A 48 -2.81 -19.66 13.97
CA PHE A 48 -3.01 -19.49 12.53
C PHE A 48 -2.81 -20.78 11.74
N SER A 49 -3.54 -20.89 10.63
CA SER A 49 -3.57 -22.05 9.78
C SER A 49 -2.15 -22.54 9.41
N LYS A 50 -1.96 -23.84 9.48
CA LYS A 50 -0.75 -24.55 9.05
C LYS A 50 -0.60 -24.59 7.50
N LEU A 51 -1.34 -23.76 6.76
CA LEU A 51 -1.28 -23.76 5.31
C LEU A 51 0.09 -23.25 4.85
N PRO A 52 0.79 -23.99 4.01
CA PRO A 52 2.05 -23.54 3.43
C PRO A 52 1.79 -22.36 2.49
N LEU A 53 2.52 -21.25 2.69
CA LEU A 53 2.56 -20.13 1.77
C LEU A 53 3.64 -20.40 0.73
N ARG A 54 3.24 -20.57 -0.52
CA ARG A 54 4.15 -20.70 -1.66
C ARG A 54 4.77 -19.33 -1.95
N VAL A 55 6.07 -19.27 -2.22
CA VAL A 55 6.77 -18.03 -2.59
C VAL A 55 7.24 -18.13 -4.04
N LEU A 56 6.90 -17.13 -4.82
CA LEU A 56 7.28 -16.99 -6.21
C LEU A 56 7.91 -15.62 -6.44
N TYR A 57 8.62 -15.50 -7.57
CA TYR A 57 9.24 -14.25 -7.97
C TYR A 57 8.89 -13.94 -9.42
N THR A 58 8.85 -12.65 -9.75
CA THR A 58 8.75 -12.15 -11.11
C THR A 58 9.71 -10.98 -11.30
N THR A 59 10.14 -10.74 -12.52
CA THR A 59 11.02 -9.61 -12.85
C THR A 59 10.23 -8.59 -13.65
N THR A 60 10.31 -7.35 -13.27
CA THR A 60 9.69 -6.22 -13.99
C THR A 60 10.47 -5.88 -15.24
N GLU A 61 9.85 -5.14 -16.16
CA GLU A 61 10.49 -4.67 -17.41
C GLU A 61 11.78 -3.86 -17.13
N ASP A 62 11.81 -3.10 -16.04
CA ASP A 62 12.99 -2.33 -15.60
C ASP A 62 13.98 -3.15 -14.73
N GLY A 63 13.84 -4.49 -14.69
CA GLY A 63 14.81 -5.41 -14.09
C GLY A 63 14.73 -5.57 -12.58
N VAL A 64 13.60 -5.26 -11.95
CA VAL A 64 13.39 -5.39 -10.50
C VAL A 64 12.70 -6.71 -10.19
N ASN A 65 13.21 -7.46 -9.21
CA ASN A 65 12.58 -8.70 -8.77
C ASN A 65 11.53 -8.41 -7.68
N LEU A 66 10.31 -8.89 -7.92
CA LEU A 66 9.18 -8.81 -7.01
C LEU A 66 8.87 -10.18 -6.43
N ALA A 67 8.57 -10.21 -5.13
CA ALA A 67 8.16 -11.42 -4.43
C ALA A 67 6.63 -11.49 -4.32
N LEU A 68 6.07 -12.68 -4.53
CA LEU A 68 4.65 -12.97 -4.41
C LEU A 68 4.44 -14.17 -3.50
N GLY A 69 3.62 -14.01 -2.47
CA GLY A 69 3.09 -15.12 -1.68
C GLY A 69 1.84 -15.70 -2.36
N ASN A 70 1.64 -17.01 -2.26
CA ASN A 70 0.45 -17.64 -2.79
C ASN A 70 -0.09 -18.69 -1.82
N TYR A 71 -1.33 -18.53 -1.37
CA TYR A 71 -2.14 -19.58 -0.78
C TYR A 71 -2.82 -20.33 -1.92
N GLN A 72 -2.11 -21.33 -2.43
CA GLN A 72 -2.50 -22.04 -3.64
C GLN A 72 -3.80 -22.83 -3.46
N ASN A 73 -4.72 -22.65 -4.39
CA ASN A 73 -5.89 -23.50 -4.58
C ASN A 73 -6.02 -23.81 -6.08
N THR A 74 -5.56 -24.99 -6.46
CA THR A 74 -5.44 -25.38 -7.85
C THR A 74 -6.79 -25.31 -8.58
N ASN A 75 -6.78 -24.74 -9.79
CA ASN A 75 -7.96 -24.52 -10.62
C ASN A 75 -9.00 -23.53 -10.08
N ALA A 76 -8.78 -22.94 -8.91
CA ALA A 76 -9.65 -21.89 -8.37
C ALA A 76 -9.49 -20.55 -9.12
N GLN A 77 -10.39 -19.60 -8.84
CA GLN A 77 -10.26 -18.22 -9.34
C GLN A 77 -9.13 -17.52 -8.59
N PRO A 78 -8.08 -17.02 -9.30
CA PRO A 78 -7.02 -16.26 -8.65
C PRO A 78 -7.52 -14.87 -8.22
N VAL A 79 -7.12 -14.48 -7.00
CA VAL A 79 -7.41 -13.19 -6.40
C VAL A 79 -6.09 -12.58 -5.93
N ILE A 80 -5.74 -11.41 -6.47
CA ILE A 80 -4.58 -10.63 -6.05
C ILE A 80 -5.02 -9.64 -4.96
N LEU A 81 -4.32 -9.65 -3.82
CA LEU A 81 -4.55 -8.74 -2.71
C LEU A 81 -3.40 -7.74 -2.62
N MET A 82 -3.61 -6.52 -3.12
CA MET A 82 -2.58 -5.49 -3.16
C MET A 82 -2.68 -4.53 -1.96
N HIS A 83 -1.55 -4.39 -1.27
CA HIS A 83 -1.41 -3.54 -0.09
C HIS A 83 -1.37 -2.04 -0.43
N GLY A 84 -1.58 -1.21 0.59
CA GLY A 84 -1.54 0.24 0.50
C GLY A 84 -0.15 0.85 0.71
N PHE A 85 -0.15 2.18 0.84
CA PHE A 85 1.03 3.01 1.09
C PHE A 85 1.76 2.58 2.37
N SER A 86 3.09 2.44 2.28
CA SER A 86 3.96 2.02 3.41
C SER A 86 3.56 0.70 4.08
N GLN A 87 2.78 -0.14 3.41
CA GLN A 87 2.35 -1.45 3.90
C GLN A 87 3.02 -2.58 3.12
N ASN A 88 2.78 -3.82 3.55
CA ASN A 88 3.16 -5.04 2.85
C ASN A 88 2.01 -6.05 2.86
N TYR A 89 2.26 -7.23 2.29
CA TYR A 89 1.28 -8.32 2.19
C TYR A 89 0.59 -8.69 3.52
N ARG A 90 1.22 -8.41 4.67
CA ARG A 90 0.67 -8.76 5.99
C ARG A 90 -0.58 -7.96 6.37
N VAL A 91 -0.92 -6.89 5.68
CA VAL A 91 -2.22 -6.23 5.88
C VAL A 91 -3.37 -7.17 5.47
N TRP A 92 -3.11 -8.08 4.53
CA TRP A 92 -4.05 -9.08 4.05
C TRP A 92 -3.88 -10.44 4.75
N ASP A 93 -2.61 -10.87 4.97
CA ASP A 93 -2.23 -12.03 5.79
C ASP A 93 -2.00 -11.58 7.25
N PHE A 94 -2.98 -10.90 7.80
CA PHE A 94 -2.86 -10.21 9.08
C PHE A 94 -2.69 -11.20 10.24
N PRO A 95 -1.67 -11.01 11.12
CA PRO A 95 -1.32 -12.00 12.14
C PRO A 95 -2.22 -11.92 13.39
N VAL A 96 -3.53 -11.80 13.19
CA VAL A 96 -4.56 -11.82 14.24
C VAL A 96 -5.71 -12.72 13.79
N GLN A 97 -6.07 -13.68 14.62
CA GLN A 97 -7.17 -14.61 14.34
C GLN A 97 -8.46 -13.85 14.03
N GLY A 98 -9.10 -14.22 12.93
CA GLY A 98 -10.33 -13.59 12.49
C GLY A 98 -10.17 -12.29 11.71
N HIS A 99 -8.96 -11.77 11.57
CA HIS A 99 -8.66 -10.54 10.83
C HIS A 99 -7.76 -10.78 9.61
N ASN A 100 -7.57 -12.05 9.21
CA ASN A 100 -6.77 -12.47 8.07
C ASN A 100 -7.68 -12.66 6.85
N PHE A 101 -7.71 -11.69 5.95
CA PHE A 101 -8.57 -11.75 4.77
C PHE A 101 -8.05 -12.73 3.72
N ALA A 102 -6.73 -12.88 3.60
CA ALA A 102 -6.15 -13.85 2.67
C ALA A 102 -6.56 -15.29 3.03
N TYR A 103 -6.46 -15.64 4.31
CA TYR A 103 -6.92 -16.94 4.78
C TYR A 103 -8.44 -17.10 4.63
N TYR A 104 -9.21 -16.03 4.91
CA TYR A 104 -10.66 -16.05 4.71
C TYR A 104 -11.03 -16.42 3.28
N LEU A 105 -10.47 -15.74 2.28
CA LEU A 105 -10.75 -16.03 0.87
C LEU A 105 -10.25 -17.41 0.44
N HIS A 106 -9.06 -17.82 0.91
CA HIS A 106 -8.57 -19.17 0.64
C HIS A 106 -9.52 -20.24 1.20
N SER A 107 -10.04 -20.06 2.41
CA SER A 107 -11.03 -20.96 3.02
C SER A 107 -12.37 -21.01 2.28
N LYS A 108 -12.63 -20.01 1.42
CA LYS A 108 -13.81 -19.93 0.54
C LYS A 108 -13.54 -20.47 -0.87
N GLY A 109 -12.37 -21.06 -1.08
CA GLY A 109 -12.04 -21.75 -2.32
C GLY A 109 -11.33 -20.88 -3.37
N TYR A 110 -10.85 -19.68 -3.03
CA TYR A 110 -10.08 -18.83 -3.94
C TYR A 110 -8.58 -19.17 -3.90
N ASP A 111 -7.90 -18.97 -5.02
CA ASP A 111 -6.43 -19.01 -5.14
C ASP A 111 -5.88 -17.61 -4.83
N VAL A 112 -5.27 -17.42 -3.65
CA VAL A 112 -4.99 -16.09 -3.11
C VAL A 112 -3.53 -15.71 -3.29
N TRP A 113 -3.29 -14.57 -3.92
CA TRP A 113 -1.97 -14.03 -4.25
C TRP A 113 -1.67 -12.76 -3.45
N LEU A 114 -0.48 -12.72 -2.85
CA LEU A 114 -0.01 -11.69 -1.93
C LEU A 114 1.29 -11.07 -2.46
N PRO A 115 1.23 -10.23 -3.49
CA PRO A 115 2.43 -9.58 -4.02
C PRO A 115 2.97 -8.53 -3.06
N CYS A 116 4.29 -8.31 -3.14
CA CYS A 116 4.98 -7.19 -2.54
C CYS A 116 5.54 -6.29 -3.63
N LEU A 117 5.24 -5.01 -3.57
CA LEU A 117 5.84 -4.00 -4.43
C LEU A 117 7.35 -3.91 -4.19
N ARG A 118 8.11 -3.32 -5.12
CA ARG A 118 9.54 -3.05 -4.91
C ARG A 118 9.77 -2.34 -3.58
N GLY A 119 10.79 -2.76 -2.85
CA GLY A 119 11.11 -2.26 -1.50
C GLY A 119 10.23 -2.79 -0.38
N HIS A 120 9.17 -3.54 -0.68
CA HIS A 120 8.22 -4.03 0.32
C HIS A 120 8.37 -5.53 0.56
N GLY A 121 7.82 -5.97 1.69
CA GLY A 121 7.86 -7.35 2.11
C GLY A 121 8.85 -7.62 3.25
N SER A 122 9.09 -8.90 3.54
CA SER A 122 10.05 -9.34 4.55
C SER A 122 10.46 -10.80 4.35
N GLY A 123 11.70 -11.13 4.70
CA GLY A 123 12.25 -12.48 4.53
C GLY A 123 12.16 -12.96 3.08
N PRO A 124 11.68 -14.17 2.81
CA PRO A 124 11.54 -14.67 1.45
C PRO A 124 10.52 -13.92 0.58
N LEU A 125 9.58 -13.20 1.20
CA LEU A 125 8.64 -12.31 0.50
C LEU A 125 9.17 -10.87 0.41
N GLN A 126 10.47 -10.66 0.48
CA GLN A 126 11.09 -9.36 0.27
C GLN A 126 11.36 -9.14 -1.21
N SER A 127 10.75 -8.11 -1.79
CA SER A 127 11.07 -7.61 -3.14
C SER A 127 12.38 -6.81 -3.13
N THR A 128 13.00 -6.63 -4.31
CA THR A 128 14.23 -5.85 -4.45
C THR A 128 14.14 -4.50 -3.73
N PRO A 129 15.16 -4.12 -2.95
CA PRO A 129 15.16 -2.85 -2.21
C PRO A 129 14.98 -1.62 -3.08
N LEU A 130 14.43 -0.56 -2.50
CA LEU A 130 14.26 0.75 -3.14
C LEU A 130 15.61 1.38 -3.49
N LYS A 131 15.65 2.10 -4.62
CA LYS A 131 16.76 2.95 -5.04
C LYS A 131 16.56 4.41 -4.65
N GLY A 132 15.32 4.79 -4.27
CA GLY A 132 14.95 6.14 -3.82
C GLY A 132 14.41 7.07 -4.91
N ASN A 133 14.32 6.58 -6.13
CA ASN A 133 13.79 7.32 -7.27
C ASN A 133 12.45 6.79 -7.80
N GLU A 134 11.86 5.82 -7.12
CA GLU A 134 10.57 5.25 -7.48
C GLU A 134 9.43 6.19 -7.09
N SER A 135 8.57 6.49 -8.04
CA SER A 135 7.29 7.17 -7.85
C SER A 135 6.13 6.16 -7.85
N ILE A 136 4.91 6.60 -7.58
CA ILE A 136 3.72 5.77 -7.74
C ILE A 136 3.54 5.36 -9.21
N ASP A 137 3.92 6.24 -10.14
CA ASP A 137 3.91 5.93 -11.57
C ASP A 137 4.84 4.76 -11.89
N THR A 138 6.05 4.75 -11.29
CA THR A 138 7.02 3.66 -11.45
C THR A 138 6.43 2.33 -10.98
N LEU A 139 5.76 2.32 -9.81
CA LEU A 139 5.10 1.13 -9.29
C LEU A 139 3.99 0.65 -10.23
N ALA A 140 3.15 1.57 -10.72
CA ALA A 140 2.01 1.22 -11.57
C ALA A 140 2.43 0.76 -12.97
N ILE A 141 3.48 1.35 -13.54
CA ILE A 141 3.94 1.08 -14.91
C ILE A 141 4.74 -0.21 -14.99
N TYR A 142 5.54 -0.53 -13.97
CA TYR A 142 6.45 -1.69 -14.01
C TYR A 142 6.02 -2.84 -13.09
N ASP A 143 5.65 -2.57 -11.81
CA ASP A 143 5.35 -3.65 -10.87
C ASP A 143 4.00 -4.31 -11.17
N ILE A 144 2.96 -3.51 -11.44
CA ILE A 144 1.60 -4.04 -11.61
C ILE A 144 1.48 -4.97 -12.82
N PRO A 145 1.99 -4.62 -14.02
CA PRO A 145 1.98 -5.55 -15.15
C PRO A 145 2.71 -6.87 -14.84
N ALA A 146 3.91 -6.80 -14.23
CA ALA A 146 4.69 -7.99 -13.91
C ALA A 146 3.97 -8.92 -12.92
N ILE A 147 3.28 -8.36 -11.92
CA ILE A 147 2.48 -9.12 -10.96
C ILE A 147 1.28 -9.79 -11.67
N ILE A 148 0.53 -9.07 -12.48
CA ILE A 148 -0.65 -9.58 -13.17
C ILE A 148 -0.25 -10.70 -14.14
N GLU A 149 0.77 -10.49 -14.96
CA GLU A 149 1.23 -11.49 -15.92
C GLU A 149 1.76 -12.74 -15.19
N LYS A 150 2.52 -12.60 -14.11
CA LYS A 150 2.97 -13.74 -13.30
C LYS A 150 1.82 -14.60 -12.80
N VAL A 151 0.75 -13.99 -12.28
CA VAL A 151 -0.42 -14.73 -11.81
C VAL A 151 -1.16 -15.41 -12.99
N ARG A 152 -1.25 -14.73 -14.13
CA ARG A 152 -1.87 -15.30 -15.35
C ARG A 152 -1.06 -16.47 -15.91
N GLU A 153 0.26 -16.37 -15.93
CA GLU A 153 1.16 -17.45 -16.33
C GLU A 153 1.00 -18.69 -15.43
N GLU A 154 0.95 -18.50 -14.12
CA GLU A 154 0.86 -19.58 -13.14
C GLU A 154 -0.52 -20.26 -13.10
N THR A 155 -1.58 -19.53 -13.44
CA THR A 155 -2.97 -20.00 -13.26
C THR A 155 -3.72 -20.23 -14.59
N GLY A 156 -3.27 -19.66 -15.69
CA GLY A 156 -3.99 -19.64 -16.96
C GLY A 156 -5.26 -18.78 -16.96
N LYS A 157 -5.48 -17.96 -15.92
CA LYS A 157 -6.73 -17.18 -15.70
C LYS A 157 -6.44 -15.71 -15.47
N SER A 158 -7.37 -14.86 -15.88
CA SER A 158 -7.36 -13.44 -15.47
C SER A 158 -7.74 -13.34 -13.98
N PRO A 159 -6.89 -12.77 -13.11
CA PRO A 159 -7.17 -12.63 -11.69
C PRO A 159 -8.20 -11.55 -11.40
N VAL A 160 -8.88 -11.64 -10.25
CA VAL A 160 -9.55 -10.50 -9.63
C VAL A 160 -8.51 -9.72 -8.84
N TRP A 161 -8.50 -8.41 -8.99
CA TRP A 161 -7.67 -7.52 -8.19
C TRP A 161 -8.47 -6.93 -7.04
N ILE A 162 -7.95 -7.03 -5.81
CA ILE A 162 -8.48 -6.35 -4.63
C ILE A 162 -7.38 -5.48 -4.06
N GLY A 163 -7.55 -4.16 -4.15
CA GLY A 163 -6.56 -3.18 -3.71
C GLY A 163 -7.04 -2.30 -2.56
N HIS A 164 -6.23 -2.17 -1.52
CA HIS A 164 -6.47 -1.21 -0.44
C HIS A 164 -5.70 0.08 -0.70
N SER A 165 -6.35 1.23 -0.56
CA SER A 165 -5.69 2.55 -0.62
C SER A 165 -4.84 2.70 -1.89
N MET A 166 -3.54 2.95 -1.78
CA MET A 166 -2.60 3.01 -2.92
C MET A 166 -2.69 1.78 -3.82
N GLY A 167 -2.94 0.58 -3.26
CA GLY A 167 -3.08 -0.64 -4.06
C GLY A 167 -4.25 -0.62 -5.06
N GLY A 168 -5.31 0.15 -4.78
CA GLY A 168 -6.37 0.44 -5.74
C GLY A 168 -5.98 1.53 -6.74
N MET A 169 -5.26 2.58 -6.29
CA MET A 169 -4.76 3.63 -7.19
C MET A 169 -3.83 3.08 -8.26
N LEU A 170 -2.94 2.15 -7.90
CA LEU A 170 -2.05 1.47 -8.84
C LEU A 170 -2.82 0.70 -9.92
N ALA A 171 -3.94 0.04 -9.54
CA ALA A 171 -4.81 -0.62 -10.51
C ALA A 171 -5.52 0.38 -11.44
N TYR A 172 -5.96 1.53 -10.94
CA TYR A 172 -6.54 2.58 -11.80
C TYR A 172 -5.52 3.05 -12.84
N ILE A 173 -4.32 3.43 -12.41
CA ILE A 173 -3.24 3.87 -13.30
C ILE A 173 -2.90 2.80 -14.35
N TYR A 174 -2.81 1.53 -13.95
CA TYR A 174 -2.55 0.42 -14.86
C TYR A 174 -3.65 0.30 -15.94
N LEU A 175 -4.92 0.37 -15.52
CA LEU A 175 -6.07 0.17 -16.40
C LEU A 175 -6.28 1.33 -17.39
N GLU A 176 -5.80 2.52 -17.07
CA GLU A 176 -5.78 3.68 -17.98
C GLU A 176 -4.76 3.52 -19.12
N GLY A 177 -3.96 2.45 -19.12
CA GLY A 177 -3.05 2.16 -20.22
C GLY A 177 -1.90 3.14 -20.35
N VAL A 178 -1.32 3.56 -19.23
CA VAL A 178 -0.20 4.50 -19.22
C VAL A 178 1.16 3.80 -19.33
N ARG A 179 2.14 4.49 -19.90
CA ARG A 179 3.54 4.10 -19.88
C ARG A 179 4.44 5.34 -19.84
N TYR A 180 5.74 5.14 -19.62
CA TYR A 180 6.71 6.21 -19.78
C TYR A 180 7.04 6.46 -21.25
N GLU A 181 7.14 7.74 -21.58
CA GLU A 181 7.76 8.23 -22.82
C GLU A 181 8.82 9.27 -22.50
N ARG A 182 9.90 9.22 -23.26
CA ARG A 182 10.97 10.19 -23.12
C ARG A 182 10.60 11.47 -23.87
N ARG A 183 10.38 12.55 -23.14
CA ARG A 183 9.98 13.86 -23.68
C ARG A 183 10.94 14.97 -23.24
N SER A 184 11.03 16.01 -24.03
CA SER A 184 11.80 17.21 -23.73
C SER A 184 10.90 18.44 -23.86
N SER A 185 11.05 19.39 -22.93
CA SER A 185 10.39 20.71 -23.01
C SER A 185 11.23 21.77 -23.75
N ASP A 186 12.56 21.57 -23.82
CA ASP A 186 13.52 22.52 -24.34
C ASP A 186 14.35 21.99 -25.54
N GLY A 187 14.09 20.74 -25.95
CA GLY A 187 14.85 20.05 -26.99
C GLY A 187 16.24 19.56 -26.57
N GLN A 188 16.67 19.83 -25.34
CA GLN A 188 18.00 19.49 -24.82
C GLN A 188 17.91 18.52 -23.63
N THR A 189 17.00 18.76 -22.69
CA THR A 189 16.82 17.94 -21.49
C THR A 189 15.63 17.00 -21.66
N TYR A 190 15.88 15.71 -21.54
CA TYR A 190 14.84 14.69 -21.68
C TYR A 190 14.47 14.08 -20.33
N SER A 191 13.17 13.94 -20.10
CA SER A 191 12.59 13.30 -18.92
C SER A 191 11.61 12.21 -19.31
N ASP A 192 11.53 11.16 -18.48
CA ASP A 192 10.52 10.11 -18.63
C ASP A 192 9.17 10.62 -18.11
N CYS A 193 8.21 10.80 -19.00
CA CYS A 193 6.89 11.36 -18.73
C CYS A 193 5.83 10.30 -18.91
N VAL A 194 4.81 10.32 -18.07
CA VAL A 194 3.65 9.41 -18.18
C VAL A 194 2.76 9.88 -19.32
N VAL A 195 2.39 8.93 -20.18
CA VAL A 195 1.48 9.14 -21.31
C VAL A 195 0.45 8.03 -21.34
N GLY A 196 -0.82 8.39 -21.55
CA GLY A 196 -1.92 7.46 -21.70
C GLY A 196 -2.11 6.97 -23.14
N TYR A 197 -2.44 5.70 -23.28
CA TYR A 197 -2.71 5.02 -24.55
C TYR A 197 -4.02 4.26 -24.47
N PRO A 198 -5.10 4.76 -25.07
CA PRO A 198 -6.41 4.08 -25.04
C PRO A 198 -6.38 2.64 -25.58
N ASN A 199 -5.51 2.35 -26.55
CA ASN A 199 -5.34 0.98 -27.05
C ASN A 199 -4.69 0.07 -26.00
N LEU A 200 -3.74 0.58 -25.23
CA LEU A 200 -3.14 -0.17 -24.12
C LEU A 200 -4.13 -0.36 -22.96
N ALA A 201 -5.00 0.62 -22.69
CA ALA A 201 -6.11 0.47 -21.75
C ALA A 201 -7.05 -0.67 -22.18
N LYS A 202 -7.44 -0.71 -23.46
CA LYS A 202 -8.27 -1.81 -24.04
C LYS A 202 -7.59 -3.16 -23.93
N GLU A 203 -6.27 -3.23 -24.07
CA GLU A 203 -5.49 -4.46 -23.91
C GLU A 203 -5.42 -4.92 -22.45
N ARG A 204 -5.27 -3.97 -21.50
CA ARG A 204 -5.05 -4.27 -20.08
C ARG A 204 -6.34 -4.63 -19.33
N ASN A 205 -7.47 -4.02 -19.67
CA ASN A 205 -8.73 -4.30 -18.99
C ASN A 205 -9.07 -5.81 -18.93
N PRO A 206 -9.03 -6.59 -20.04
CA PRO A 206 -9.33 -8.02 -20.01
C PRO A 206 -8.27 -8.89 -19.30
N LYS A 207 -7.09 -8.35 -18.98
CA LYS A 207 -6.07 -9.08 -18.21
C LYS A 207 -6.46 -9.25 -16.74
N LEU A 208 -7.42 -8.46 -16.25
CA LEU A 208 -8.09 -8.65 -14.98
C LEU A 208 -9.54 -9.10 -15.22
N LYS A 209 -10.03 -10.03 -14.42
CA LYS A 209 -11.44 -10.45 -14.45
C LYS A 209 -12.35 -9.37 -13.87
N ALA A 210 -11.90 -8.74 -12.78
CA ALA A 210 -12.63 -7.69 -12.07
C ALA A 210 -11.69 -6.91 -11.14
N LEU A 211 -12.14 -5.73 -10.69
CA LEU A 211 -11.43 -4.89 -9.73
C LEU A 211 -12.31 -4.59 -8.51
N ALA A 212 -11.81 -4.82 -7.31
CA ALA A 212 -12.39 -4.29 -6.08
C ALA A 212 -11.39 -3.35 -5.40
N THR A 213 -11.85 -2.20 -4.91
CA THR A 213 -11.01 -1.24 -4.20
C THR A 213 -11.60 -0.87 -2.84
N LEU A 214 -10.74 -0.78 -1.82
CA LEU A 214 -11.11 -0.46 -0.44
C LEU A 214 -10.39 0.83 -0.01
N GLY A 215 -11.15 1.86 0.35
CA GLY A 215 -10.57 3.11 0.82
C GLY A 215 -9.59 3.75 -0.17
N THR A 216 -9.81 3.58 -1.48
CA THR A 216 -8.91 4.07 -2.51
C THR A 216 -9.20 5.52 -2.85
N PRO A 217 -8.26 6.46 -2.60
CA PRO A 217 -8.46 7.85 -2.95
C PRO A 217 -8.46 8.04 -4.48
N VAL A 218 -9.33 8.91 -4.95
CA VAL A 218 -9.43 9.34 -6.36
C VAL A 218 -9.14 10.82 -6.54
N LYS A 219 -9.17 11.54 -5.42
CA LYS A 219 -8.83 12.96 -5.30
C LYS A 219 -8.41 13.20 -3.85
N MET A 220 -7.24 13.76 -3.65
CA MET A 220 -6.76 14.09 -2.31
C MET A 220 -7.42 15.39 -1.82
N THR A 221 -8.67 15.26 -1.41
CA THR A 221 -9.33 16.30 -0.64
C THR A 221 -9.15 15.97 0.82
N TRP A 222 -8.03 16.31 1.42
CA TRP A 222 -7.96 16.37 2.87
C TRP A 222 -8.96 17.45 3.29
N GLN A 223 -10.19 17.02 3.48
CA GLN A 223 -11.19 17.85 4.14
C GLN A 223 -10.79 17.95 5.61
N LEU A 224 -9.96 18.93 5.86
CA LEU A 224 -9.70 19.47 7.17
C LEU A 224 -10.97 20.17 7.70
N HIS A 225 -12.18 19.61 7.46
CA HIS A 225 -13.42 20.11 8.06
C HIS A 225 -13.35 20.14 9.57
N GLY A 226 -12.47 19.33 10.20
CA GLY A 226 -12.10 19.49 11.60
C GLY A 226 -11.15 20.66 11.87
N ILE A 227 -10.36 21.16 10.92
CA ILE A 227 -9.36 22.23 11.17
C ILE A 227 -10.00 23.61 11.13
N GLU A 228 -11.00 23.87 10.31
CA GLU A 228 -11.73 25.14 10.42
C GLU A 228 -12.44 25.25 11.77
N ASN A 229 -13.00 24.17 12.27
CA ASN A 229 -13.56 24.12 13.62
C ASN A 229 -12.47 24.10 14.71
N ALA A 230 -11.32 23.47 14.49
CA ALA A 230 -10.18 23.49 15.41
C ALA A 230 -9.49 24.87 15.46
N LYS A 231 -9.47 25.61 14.35
CA LYS A 231 -9.06 27.04 14.34
C LYS A 231 -9.98 27.89 15.23
N LYS A 232 -11.31 27.66 15.16
CA LYS A 232 -12.28 28.36 16.02
C LYS A 232 -12.18 28.00 17.49
N LEU A 233 -11.67 26.76 17.79
CA LEU A 233 -11.56 26.25 19.17
C LEU A 233 -10.20 26.50 19.84
N GLY A 234 -9.27 27.24 19.21
CA GLY A 234 -7.96 27.58 19.79
C GLY A 234 -6.96 26.43 19.91
N TYR A 235 -7.29 25.24 19.38
CA TYR A 235 -6.44 24.04 19.38
C TYR A 235 -5.21 24.12 18.45
N TRP A 236 -5.05 25.21 17.70
CA TRP A 236 -3.99 25.41 16.73
C TRP A 236 -2.57 25.51 17.33
N LYS A 237 -2.45 25.80 18.63
CA LYS A 237 -1.12 25.99 19.26
C LYS A 237 -0.36 24.71 19.59
N SER A 238 -0.99 23.54 19.59
CA SER A 238 -0.36 22.28 20.03
C SER A 238 -0.01 21.29 18.91
N ASN A 239 -0.41 21.53 17.65
CA ASN A 239 -0.23 20.55 16.56
C ASN A 239 1.03 20.80 15.72
N LYS A 240 2.21 20.51 16.29
CA LYS A 240 3.49 20.55 15.57
C LYS A 240 3.72 19.37 14.60
N ILE A 241 2.87 18.33 14.62
CA ILE A 241 3.04 17.10 13.80
C ILE A 241 2.35 17.22 12.44
N PHE A 242 1.24 17.94 12.34
CA PHE A 242 0.54 18.15 11.07
C PHE A 242 1.30 19.08 10.09
N PRO A 243 2.02 20.13 10.56
CA PRO A 243 2.96 20.85 9.70
C PRO A 243 4.03 19.97 9.08
N PHE A 244 4.34 18.80 9.66
CA PHE A 244 5.33 17.86 9.11
C PHE A 244 4.88 17.24 7.78
N LEU A 245 3.61 16.86 7.64
CA LEU A 245 3.06 16.34 6.38
C LEU A 245 2.76 17.47 5.37
N VAL A 246 2.39 18.67 5.85
CA VAL A 246 2.06 19.83 5.01
C VAL A 246 3.31 20.66 4.67
N ASN A 247 4.31 20.73 5.55
CA ASN A 247 5.60 21.38 5.30
C ASN A 247 6.63 20.43 4.65
N PHE A 248 6.17 19.37 4.02
CA PHE A 248 7.03 18.43 3.31
C PHE A 248 7.89 19.13 2.23
N LYS A 249 7.43 20.25 1.68
CA LYS A 249 8.23 21.11 0.81
C LYS A 249 9.54 21.60 1.47
N SER A 250 9.49 21.96 2.75
CA SER A 250 10.69 22.40 3.50
C SER A 250 11.65 21.23 3.80
N LEU A 251 11.14 20.02 3.85
CA LEU A 251 11.90 18.79 4.08
C LEU A 251 12.26 18.06 2.78
N ARG A 252 11.72 18.50 1.63
CA ARG A 252 11.94 17.90 0.32
C ARG A 252 13.44 17.76 0.01
N GLY A 253 14.22 18.83 0.23
CA GLY A 253 15.67 18.82 0.01
C GLY A 253 16.44 17.87 0.93
N LEU A 254 15.90 17.58 2.11
CA LEU A 254 16.51 16.64 3.06
C LEU A 254 16.14 15.18 2.71
N PHE A 255 14.89 14.93 2.39
CA PHE A 255 14.40 13.58 2.08
C PHE A 255 14.77 13.10 0.69
N SER A 256 14.91 14.00 -0.29
CA SER A 256 15.35 13.65 -1.66
C SER A 256 16.79 13.10 -1.73
N GLN A 257 17.59 13.31 -0.68
CA GLN A 257 18.94 12.77 -0.56
C GLN A 257 18.97 11.38 0.11
N LEU A 258 17.84 10.90 0.64
CA LEU A 258 17.76 9.60 1.27
C LEU A 258 17.33 8.53 0.24
N PRO A 259 17.92 7.33 0.27
CA PRO A 259 17.50 6.23 -0.60
C PRO A 259 16.11 5.70 -0.26
N TYR A 260 15.62 5.94 0.95
CA TYR A 260 14.28 5.56 1.45
C TYR A 260 13.94 6.35 2.70
N ILE A 261 12.64 6.43 3.01
CA ILE A 261 12.13 6.98 4.27
C ILE A 261 11.92 5.82 5.23
N PRO A 262 12.62 5.76 6.36
CA PRO A 262 12.65 4.60 7.25
C PRO A 262 11.40 4.53 8.16
N THR A 263 10.22 4.43 7.59
CA THR A 263 8.94 4.37 8.34
C THR A 263 8.88 3.15 9.25
N ALA A 264 9.15 1.96 8.72
CA ALA A 264 9.16 0.72 9.48
C ALA A 264 10.31 0.69 10.49
N SER A 265 11.51 1.08 10.08
CA SER A 265 12.69 1.09 10.94
C SER A 265 12.54 2.06 12.10
N PHE A 266 11.94 3.23 11.87
CA PHE A 266 11.64 4.21 12.91
C PHE A 266 10.63 3.68 13.93
N VAL A 267 9.51 3.14 13.48
CA VAL A 267 8.49 2.59 14.36
C VAL A 267 9.02 1.40 15.16
N ASN A 268 9.73 0.48 14.52
CA ASN A 268 10.33 -0.68 15.18
C ASN A 268 11.38 -0.27 16.22
N SER A 269 12.13 0.82 15.98
CA SER A 269 13.11 1.33 16.95
C SER A 269 12.46 1.91 18.21
N LEU A 270 11.24 2.45 18.08
CA LEU A 270 10.45 2.94 19.22
C LEU A 270 9.84 1.80 20.05
N SER A 271 9.66 0.64 19.45
CA SER A 271 8.85 -0.45 20.00
C SER A 271 9.66 -1.65 20.46
N TYR A 272 11.00 -1.63 20.32
CA TYR A 272 11.84 -2.76 20.68
C TYR A 272 11.86 -2.96 22.20
N ASN A 273 10.95 -3.81 22.68
CA ASN A 273 10.86 -4.26 24.06
C ASN A 273 12.14 -5.04 24.45
N LYS A 274 13.12 -4.35 25.00
CA LYS A 274 14.05 -5.01 25.92
C LYS A 274 13.37 -5.11 27.29
N PRO A 275 13.51 -6.22 28.02
CA PRO A 275 12.90 -6.41 29.33
C PRO A 275 13.34 -5.40 30.40
N ASP A 276 14.39 -4.64 30.17
CA ASP A 276 14.85 -3.54 31.03
C ASP A 276 14.23 -2.21 30.56
N THR A 277 13.02 -1.99 30.97
CA THR A 277 12.25 -0.79 30.63
C THR A 277 12.76 0.40 31.44
N SER A 278 13.58 1.25 30.82
CA SER A 278 13.84 2.59 31.34
C SER A 278 12.52 3.40 31.37
N PHE A 279 12.42 4.35 32.30
CA PHE A 279 11.28 5.30 32.39
C PHE A 279 10.96 5.97 31.03
N PHE A 280 11.96 6.26 30.22
CA PHE A 280 11.81 6.84 28.88
C PHE A 280 11.07 5.93 27.89
N MET A 281 11.23 4.61 27.98
CA MET A 281 10.52 3.66 27.11
C MET A 281 9.04 3.56 27.50
N LYS A 282 8.71 3.57 28.79
CA LYS A 282 7.32 3.64 29.27
C LYS A 282 6.64 4.95 28.87
N LEU A 283 7.37 6.05 28.89
CA LEU A 283 6.87 7.37 28.46
C LEU A 283 6.66 7.39 26.94
N ALA A 284 7.53 6.77 26.16
CA ALA A 284 7.40 6.64 24.69
C ALA A 284 6.19 5.76 24.33
N ASP A 285 6.02 4.61 24.99
CA ASP A 285 4.86 3.72 24.81
C ASP A 285 3.55 4.44 25.22
N TRP A 286 3.53 5.12 26.35
CA TRP A 286 2.38 5.91 26.78
C TRP A 286 2.06 7.06 25.80
N SER A 287 3.08 7.75 25.31
CA SER A 287 2.92 8.83 24.33
C SER A 287 2.42 8.28 22.98
N PHE A 288 2.93 7.12 22.56
CA PHE A 288 2.50 6.43 21.36
C PHE A 288 1.02 6.00 21.45
N HIS A 289 0.59 5.42 22.58
CA HIS A 289 -0.81 5.07 22.81
C HIS A 289 -1.73 6.28 22.88
N LYS A 290 -1.26 7.40 23.43
CA LYS A 290 -2.02 8.66 23.37
C LYS A 290 -2.17 9.16 21.92
N ILE A 291 -1.14 9.04 21.11
CA ILE A 291 -1.17 9.40 19.70
C ILE A 291 -2.06 8.42 18.92
N ALA A 292 -1.95 7.10 19.15
CA ALA A 292 -2.74 6.07 18.50
C ALA A 292 -4.26 6.20 18.76
N ASN A 293 -4.64 6.75 19.91
CA ASN A 293 -6.04 7.07 20.24
C ASN A 293 -6.41 8.55 19.99
N SER A 294 -5.49 9.32 19.42
CA SER A 294 -5.70 10.76 19.18
C SER A 294 -6.47 11.03 17.89
N TYR A 295 -6.81 12.29 17.68
CA TYR A 295 -7.37 12.78 16.43
C TYR A 295 -6.52 12.44 15.20
N LEU A 296 -5.17 12.36 15.33
CA LEU A 296 -4.26 11.97 14.25
C LEU A 296 -4.49 10.52 13.84
N ALA A 297 -4.67 9.61 14.79
CA ALA A 297 -4.98 8.23 14.52
C ALA A 297 -6.31 8.07 13.76
N SER A 298 -7.28 8.95 14.04
CA SER A 298 -8.57 8.95 13.35
C SER A 298 -8.50 9.31 11.86
N VAL A 299 -7.33 9.70 11.35
CA VAL A 299 -7.07 9.81 9.90
C VAL A 299 -6.90 8.43 9.29
N PHE A 300 -6.26 7.50 10.01
CA PHE A 300 -5.90 6.18 9.51
C PHE A 300 -6.93 5.10 9.85
N TRP A 301 -7.74 5.26 10.89
CA TRP A 301 -8.79 4.32 11.28
C TRP A 301 -9.87 4.99 12.12
N TYR A 302 -11.02 4.33 12.22
CA TYR A 302 -12.06 4.73 13.16
C TYR A 302 -11.79 4.08 14.53
N PRO A 303 -11.43 4.87 15.60
CA PRO A 303 -10.97 4.32 16.86
C PRO A 303 -11.90 3.28 17.50
N PRO A 304 -13.26 3.42 17.48
CA PRO A 304 -14.14 2.40 18.03
C PRO A 304 -14.12 1.07 17.27
N ASN A 305 -13.61 1.03 16.04
CA ASN A 305 -13.49 -0.20 15.24
C ASN A 305 -12.08 -0.81 15.30
N MET A 306 -11.21 -0.29 16.14
CA MET A 306 -9.85 -0.79 16.38
C MET A 306 -9.59 -0.98 17.86
N ASN A 307 -8.79 -1.96 18.23
CA ASN A 307 -8.29 -2.12 19.59
C ASN A 307 -6.76 -2.09 19.61
N LYS A 308 -6.17 -2.06 20.80
CA LYS A 308 -4.72 -1.99 20.99
C LYS A 308 -3.99 -3.10 20.23
N ASN A 309 -4.45 -4.35 20.31
CA ASN A 309 -3.80 -5.49 19.66
C ASN A 309 -3.78 -5.34 18.13
N LEU A 310 -4.91 -4.91 17.53
CA LEU A 310 -4.97 -4.68 16.08
C LEU A 310 -4.05 -3.52 15.65
N ILE A 311 -4.02 -2.44 16.42
CA ILE A 311 -3.16 -1.28 16.14
C ILE A 311 -1.69 -1.67 16.24
N ASP A 312 -1.28 -2.34 17.31
CA ASP A 312 0.10 -2.78 17.52
C ASP A 312 0.55 -3.71 16.38
N ARG A 313 -0.30 -4.68 16.01
CA ARG A 313 0.00 -5.61 14.90
C ARG A 313 0.01 -4.90 13.54
N LEU A 314 -0.90 -3.97 13.30
CA LEU A 314 -0.92 -3.18 12.06
C LEU A 314 0.40 -2.41 11.90
N ILE A 315 0.84 -1.75 12.95
CA ILE A 315 2.04 -0.92 12.92
C ILE A 315 3.30 -1.77 12.81
N HIS A 316 3.42 -2.83 13.63
CA HIS A 316 4.68 -3.60 13.71
C HIS A 316 4.85 -4.69 12.66
N SER A 317 3.75 -5.18 12.06
CA SER A 317 3.84 -6.26 11.08
C SER A 317 3.63 -5.83 9.63
N THR A 318 2.94 -4.71 9.39
CA THR A 318 2.55 -4.34 8.03
C THR A 318 3.36 -3.21 7.43
N LEU A 319 4.05 -2.39 8.23
CA LEU A 319 4.78 -1.23 7.71
C LEU A 319 6.07 -1.64 6.99
N ASN A 320 6.34 -0.93 5.90
CA ASN A 320 7.60 -0.95 5.16
C ASN A 320 8.11 0.47 4.92
N ASP A 321 9.40 0.56 4.64
CA ASP A 321 10.03 1.79 4.20
C ASP A 321 9.51 2.19 2.82
N ILE A 322 9.54 3.48 2.51
CA ILE A 322 8.98 4.04 1.26
C ILE A 322 10.01 4.89 0.52
N SER A 323 9.87 4.96 -0.81
CA SER A 323 10.65 5.89 -1.61
C SER A 323 10.26 7.34 -1.29
N PRO A 324 11.22 8.27 -1.19
CA PRO A 324 10.95 9.69 -1.03
C PRO A 324 10.03 10.25 -2.12
N ARG A 325 10.17 9.78 -3.36
CA ARG A 325 9.33 10.24 -4.48
C ARG A 325 7.88 9.81 -4.37
N VAL A 326 7.60 8.65 -3.80
CA VAL A 326 6.22 8.24 -3.51
C VAL A 326 5.58 9.23 -2.53
N LEU A 327 6.29 9.59 -1.46
CA LEU A 327 5.76 10.55 -0.49
C LEU A 327 5.64 11.96 -1.08
N GLU A 328 6.59 12.37 -1.92
CA GLU A 328 6.56 13.64 -2.64
C GLU A 328 5.36 13.73 -3.59
N GLN A 329 5.04 12.66 -4.31
CA GLN A 329 3.88 12.59 -5.20
C GLN A 329 2.56 12.70 -4.42
N PHE A 330 2.44 12.03 -3.27
CA PHE A 330 1.28 12.22 -2.39
C PHE A 330 1.16 13.66 -1.88
N ALA A 331 2.28 14.30 -1.49
CA ALA A 331 2.26 15.68 -1.03
C ALA A 331 1.82 16.65 -2.16
N ASP A 332 2.26 16.42 -3.39
CA ASP A 332 1.84 17.18 -4.57
C ASP A 332 0.34 17.04 -4.84
N TRP A 333 -0.20 15.81 -4.73
CA TRP A 333 -1.64 15.58 -4.88
C TRP A 333 -2.49 16.26 -3.80
N ILE A 334 -2.01 16.29 -2.55
CA ILE A 334 -2.69 16.99 -1.45
C ILE A 334 -2.71 18.49 -1.71
N GLU A 335 -1.59 19.05 -2.16
CA GLU A 335 -1.48 20.49 -2.44
C GLU A 335 -2.35 20.89 -3.65
N LYS A 336 -2.22 20.17 -4.76
CA LYS A 336 -2.94 20.47 -6.02
C LYS A 336 -4.38 19.95 -6.04
N LYS A 337 -4.73 19.08 -5.10
CA LYS A 337 -6.03 18.35 -5.06
C LYS A 337 -6.30 17.58 -6.35
N THR A 338 -5.26 17.02 -6.95
CA THR A 338 -5.28 16.35 -8.25
C THR A 338 -4.60 15.00 -8.15
N PHE A 339 -5.18 13.97 -8.77
CA PHE A 339 -4.55 12.66 -8.92
C PHE A 339 -3.88 12.61 -10.29
N CYS A 340 -2.55 12.76 -10.30
CA CYS A 340 -1.78 12.91 -11.55
C CYS A 340 -0.40 12.24 -11.46
N SER A 341 0.29 12.15 -12.59
CA SER A 341 1.66 11.66 -12.67
C SER A 341 2.64 12.55 -11.91
N PHE A 342 3.80 12.00 -11.57
CA PHE A 342 4.88 12.74 -10.91
C PHE A 342 5.30 13.93 -11.79
N PRO A 343 5.36 15.15 -11.22
CA PRO A 343 5.61 16.34 -12.01
C PRO A 343 7.04 16.35 -12.58
N GLN A 344 7.15 16.70 -13.87
CA GLN A 344 8.42 16.91 -14.57
C GLN A 344 8.55 18.38 -14.97
N SER A 345 9.78 18.91 -14.92
CA SER A 345 10.03 20.32 -15.23
C SER A 345 9.62 20.66 -16.68
N GLY A 346 8.76 21.66 -16.83
CA GLY A 346 8.31 22.14 -18.14
C GLY A 346 7.39 21.18 -18.92
N ILE A 347 6.88 20.14 -18.28
CA ILE A 347 5.97 19.17 -18.91
C ILE A 347 4.73 19.03 -18.03
N GLU A 348 3.54 19.17 -18.65
CA GLU A 348 2.28 19.00 -17.95
C GLU A 348 2.11 17.55 -17.49
N PRO A 349 1.70 17.31 -16.23
CA PRO A 349 1.47 15.98 -15.73
C PRO A 349 0.25 15.33 -16.38
N TYR A 350 0.29 14.02 -16.57
CA TYR A 350 -0.88 13.23 -16.94
C TYR A 350 -1.85 13.15 -15.76
N ILE A 351 -3.11 13.55 -15.95
CA ILE A 351 -4.12 13.61 -14.89
C ILE A 351 -4.96 12.32 -14.93
N TYR A 352 -4.65 11.38 -14.05
CA TYR A 352 -5.35 10.10 -13.95
C TYR A 352 -6.86 10.25 -13.72
N SER A 353 -7.27 11.19 -12.86
CA SER A 353 -8.70 11.41 -12.57
C SER A 353 -9.53 11.90 -13.74
N ASP A 354 -8.91 12.27 -14.87
CA ASP A 354 -9.58 12.69 -16.09
C ASP A 354 -9.74 11.55 -17.10
N HIS A 355 -9.23 10.33 -16.78
CA HIS A 355 -9.26 9.16 -17.67
C HIS A 355 -9.88 7.93 -17.02
N PHE A 356 -10.69 8.09 -15.97
CA PHE A 356 -11.35 6.98 -15.28
C PHE A 356 -12.37 6.23 -16.16
N GLU A 357 -12.82 6.82 -17.27
CA GLU A 357 -13.66 6.17 -18.28
C GLU A 357 -12.97 4.97 -18.95
N GLU A 358 -11.65 4.91 -18.93
CA GLU A 358 -10.87 3.77 -19.44
C GLU A 358 -10.96 2.52 -18.54
N ILE A 359 -11.46 2.65 -17.30
CA ILE A 359 -11.69 1.53 -16.37
C ILE A 359 -13.03 0.87 -16.71
N GLN A 360 -13.01 -0.21 -17.50
CA GLN A 360 -14.21 -0.78 -18.10
C GLN A 360 -14.60 -2.18 -17.57
N LEU A 361 -13.71 -2.86 -16.83
CA LEU A 361 -13.98 -4.19 -16.27
C LEU A 361 -15.00 -4.11 -15.11
N PRO A 362 -15.60 -5.26 -14.68
CA PRO A 362 -16.47 -5.29 -13.50
C PRO A 362 -15.79 -4.70 -12.27
N LEU A 363 -16.48 -3.79 -11.58
CA LEU A 363 -15.87 -2.94 -10.55
C LEU A 363 -16.69 -2.91 -9.27
N LEU A 364 -16.02 -3.04 -8.13
CA LEU A 364 -16.55 -2.80 -6.80
C LEU A 364 -15.73 -1.72 -6.09
N VAL A 365 -16.36 -0.64 -5.67
CA VAL A 365 -15.70 0.43 -4.92
C VAL A 365 -16.27 0.49 -3.50
N LEU A 366 -15.40 0.28 -2.51
CA LEU A 366 -15.74 0.22 -1.09
C LEU A 366 -15.05 1.34 -0.32
N THR A 367 -15.82 2.02 0.51
CA THR A 367 -15.33 3.10 1.36
C THR A 367 -15.90 2.99 2.77
N GLY A 368 -15.39 3.76 3.71
CA GLY A 368 -15.92 3.88 5.06
C GLY A 368 -16.37 5.31 5.34
N ASN A 369 -17.52 5.50 6.01
CA ASN A 369 -18.04 6.85 6.29
C ASN A 369 -17.20 7.64 7.32
N ARG A 370 -16.21 7.00 7.93
CA ARG A 370 -15.21 7.61 8.83
C ARG A 370 -13.82 7.69 8.20
N ASP A 371 -13.67 7.27 6.94
CA ASP A 371 -12.42 7.40 6.19
C ASP A 371 -12.17 8.86 5.81
N LYS A 372 -11.07 9.42 6.31
CA LYS A 372 -10.66 10.81 6.04
C LYS A 372 -9.68 10.92 4.88
N ILE A 373 -9.10 9.79 4.44
CA ILE A 373 -8.17 9.72 3.31
C ILE A 373 -8.96 9.55 2.00
N ALA A 374 -9.96 8.67 2.01
CA ALA A 374 -10.84 8.39 0.89
C ALA A 374 -12.33 8.58 1.29
N PRO A 375 -12.78 9.82 1.53
CA PRO A 375 -14.14 10.09 1.96
C PRO A 375 -15.19 9.59 0.96
N CYS A 376 -16.26 8.96 1.45
CA CYS A 376 -17.30 8.35 0.64
C CYS A 376 -17.81 9.26 -0.50
N GLU A 377 -18.16 10.49 -0.16
CA GLU A 377 -18.70 11.47 -1.11
C GLU A 377 -17.67 11.82 -2.20
N VAL A 378 -16.40 11.97 -1.81
CA VAL A 378 -15.31 12.30 -2.76
C VAL A 378 -15.08 11.16 -3.72
N VAL A 379 -14.95 9.93 -3.19
CA VAL A 379 -14.72 8.73 -4.02
C VAL A 379 -15.90 8.48 -4.95
N TYR A 380 -17.13 8.68 -4.49
CA TYR A 380 -18.32 8.53 -5.31
C TYR A 380 -18.38 9.56 -6.45
N ASN A 381 -18.30 10.85 -6.11
CA ASN A 381 -18.52 11.93 -7.08
C ASN A 381 -17.36 12.15 -8.05
N TYR A 382 -16.12 11.99 -7.59
CA TYR A 382 -14.92 12.28 -8.40
C TYR A 382 -14.25 11.03 -9.00
N GLY A 383 -14.65 9.83 -8.58
CA GLY A 383 -14.11 8.58 -9.09
C GLY A 383 -15.20 7.69 -9.65
N PHE A 384 -15.99 7.05 -8.77
CA PHE A 384 -16.95 6.01 -9.15
C PHE A 384 -17.88 6.43 -10.29
N GLN A 385 -18.43 7.63 -10.25
CA GLN A 385 -19.33 8.11 -11.31
C GLN A 385 -18.64 8.21 -12.68
N LYS A 386 -17.36 8.58 -12.71
CA LYS A 386 -16.57 8.76 -13.95
C LYS A 386 -16.06 7.45 -14.55
N MET A 387 -15.96 6.37 -13.75
CA MET A 387 -15.45 5.09 -14.23
C MET A 387 -16.36 4.49 -15.30
N GLY A 388 -15.75 4.02 -16.41
CA GLY A 388 -16.44 3.56 -17.62
C GLY A 388 -17.11 2.19 -17.51
N SER A 389 -16.88 1.45 -16.42
CA SER A 389 -17.47 0.12 -16.21
C SER A 389 -19.00 0.17 -16.25
N GLN A 390 -19.60 -0.72 -17.05
CA GLN A 390 -21.05 -0.92 -17.10
C GLN A 390 -21.56 -1.83 -15.97
N LYS A 391 -20.64 -2.57 -15.30
CA LYS A 391 -20.94 -3.46 -14.18
C LYS A 391 -20.19 -2.96 -12.95
N LYS A 392 -20.67 -1.86 -12.35
CA LYS A 392 -20.01 -1.26 -11.19
C LYS A 392 -20.96 -1.14 -10.00
N GLU A 393 -20.42 -1.52 -8.83
CA GLU A 393 -21.12 -1.42 -7.54
C GLU A 393 -20.31 -0.48 -6.60
N TYR A 394 -21.02 0.33 -5.81
CA TYR A 394 -20.42 1.21 -4.80
C TYR A 394 -21.07 0.94 -3.45
N HIS A 395 -20.25 0.88 -2.40
CA HIS A 395 -20.75 0.80 -1.03
C HIS A 395 -19.90 1.62 -0.06
N CYS A 396 -20.57 2.36 0.82
CA CYS A 396 -19.96 3.12 1.91
C CYS A 396 -20.38 2.48 3.25
N PHE A 397 -19.43 1.83 3.94
CA PHE A 397 -19.70 1.17 5.21
C PHE A 397 -19.80 2.17 6.37
N ASP A 398 -20.80 1.99 7.21
CA ASP A 398 -20.96 2.78 8.42
C ASP A 398 -19.95 2.39 9.51
N ASN A 399 -19.37 3.40 10.17
CA ASN A 399 -18.41 3.23 11.27
C ASN A 399 -17.12 2.51 10.88
N PHE A 400 -16.65 2.73 9.65
CA PHE A 400 -15.35 2.32 9.16
C PHE A 400 -14.50 3.54 8.76
N GLY A 401 -13.25 3.55 9.19
CA GLY A 401 -12.20 4.44 8.70
C GLY A 401 -11.38 3.77 7.60
N HIS A 402 -10.12 4.20 7.42
CA HIS A 402 -9.28 3.78 6.31
C HIS A 402 -8.76 2.34 6.43
N ASN A 403 -7.95 2.06 7.46
CA ASN A 403 -7.32 0.73 7.63
C ASN A 403 -8.27 -0.31 8.22
N ASP A 404 -9.26 0.11 8.95
CA ASP A 404 -10.22 -0.81 9.55
C ASP A 404 -11.23 -1.41 8.55
N LEU A 405 -11.25 -0.94 7.31
CA LEU A 405 -11.85 -1.68 6.19
C LEU A 405 -11.18 -3.05 5.97
N THR A 406 -9.87 -3.17 6.25
CA THR A 406 -9.12 -4.42 6.06
C THR A 406 -9.01 -5.22 7.36
N VAL A 407 -8.65 -4.59 8.48
CA VAL A 407 -8.28 -5.27 9.74
C VAL A 407 -9.12 -4.90 10.94
N GLY A 408 -10.17 -4.09 10.77
CA GLY A 408 -11.02 -3.61 11.87
C GLY A 408 -11.78 -4.72 12.58
N LEU A 409 -12.24 -4.45 13.82
CA LEU A 409 -13.01 -5.38 14.65
C LEU A 409 -14.24 -5.96 13.94
N ASN A 410 -14.87 -5.15 13.09
CA ASN A 410 -16.06 -5.53 12.34
C ASN A 410 -15.78 -5.95 10.89
N ALA A 411 -14.53 -5.85 10.39
CA ALA A 411 -14.21 -6.14 8.99
C ALA A 411 -14.62 -7.57 8.60
N ARG A 412 -14.30 -8.57 9.44
CA ARG A 412 -14.66 -9.97 9.20
C ARG A 412 -16.16 -10.21 9.10
N LYS A 413 -16.96 -9.45 9.86
CA LYS A 413 -18.43 -9.65 9.92
C LYS A 413 -19.17 -8.91 8.82
N VAL A 414 -18.59 -7.82 8.30
CA VAL A 414 -19.25 -6.89 7.40
C VAL A 414 -18.57 -6.83 6.04
N VAL A 415 -17.28 -6.47 6.00
CA VAL A 415 -16.56 -6.21 4.74
C VAL A 415 -16.22 -7.50 4.01
N TYR A 416 -15.69 -8.52 4.72
CA TYR A 416 -15.25 -9.77 4.09
C TYR A 416 -16.40 -10.52 3.41
N PRO A 417 -17.57 -10.74 4.06
CA PRO A 417 -18.70 -11.39 3.42
C PRO A 417 -19.30 -10.56 2.26
N PHE A 418 -19.22 -9.23 2.34
CA PHE A 418 -19.68 -8.37 1.27
C PHE A 418 -18.84 -8.58 0.00
N ILE A 419 -17.50 -8.59 0.14
CA ILE A 419 -16.58 -8.85 -0.96
C ILE A 419 -16.77 -10.28 -1.50
N GLU A 420 -16.89 -11.29 -0.63
CA GLU A 420 -17.14 -12.67 -1.03
C GLU A 420 -18.45 -12.79 -1.84
N SER A 421 -19.53 -12.16 -1.37
CA SER A 421 -20.81 -12.16 -2.07
C SER A 421 -20.70 -11.53 -3.48
N TRP A 422 -19.91 -10.46 -3.61
CA TRP A 422 -19.65 -9.85 -4.91
C TRP A 422 -18.79 -10.75 -5.82
N LEU A 423 -17.73 -11.37 -5.27
CA LEU A 423 -16.89 -12.31 -6.01
C LEU A 423 -17.71 -13.48 -6.56
N ASN A 424 -18.67 -14.01 -5.80
CA ASN A 424 -19.55 -15.10 -6.21
C ASN A 424 -20.49 -14.71 -7.39
N LYS A 425 -20.75 -13.42 -7.60
CA LYS A 425 -21.52 -12.93 -8.78
C LYS A 425 -20.67 -12.87 -10.05
N LEU A 426 -19.34 -12.96 -9.94
CA LEU A 426 -18.41 -12.93 -11.08
C LEU A 426 -18.21 -14.32 -11.72
N THR A 427 -18.64 -15.36 -11.04
CA THR A 427 -18.62 -16.73 -11.57
C THR A 427 -19.79 -16.92 -12.51
#